data_020d73ca1de95c6b7d9755e499832943
#
_entry.id   020d73ca1de95c6b7d9755e499832943
#
_cell.length_a   1.000
_cell.length_b   1.000
_cell.length_c   1.000
_cell.angle_alpha   90.00
_cell.angle_beta   90.00
_cell.angle_gamma   90.00
#
_symmetry.space_group_name_H-M   'P 1'
#
loop_
_entity.id
_entity.type
_entity.pdbx_description
1 polymer ?
#
loop_
_entity_poly.entity_id
_entity_poly.type
_entity_poly.pdbx_seq_one_letter_code
_entity_poly.pdbx_strand_id
1 'polypeptide(L)'
;MIENFFRKSEQLGVDYLLISGQATVLYGAATFSEDIDLWLNPVESNVRRFITALRNCGALYYKLTPPLSGEHLRRRHGFHFVIPETGSEVVFLDVMGFPPRVGSFASALKQSQKMRSAWGVIPTIGIRDLVELKKTQRIEDYPIISKLVRQWFRTRKARPTPRDYRWALENIFVAQEFGEFVQQHPDSLRELPVRDNSGRHKLGKRLIEGKEIPDSLVGKVERWMHARIQKLQQADRIYWRPIVSDLKQLRA
;
A
#
# COMPACT_ATOMS: atom_id res chain seq x y z
N MET A 1 9.24 11.35 -20.50
CA MET A 1 10.56 10.85 -20.00
C MET A 1 10.44 9.75 -18.94
N ILE A 2 9.34 9.64 -18.23
CA ILE A 2 9.12 8.55 -17.24
C ILE A 2 9.18 7.14 -17.84
N GLU A 3 8.64 6.93 -19.04
CA GLU A 3 8.79 5.64 -19.76
C GLU A 3 10.27 5.28 -20.01
N ASN A 4 11.09 6.30 -20.34
CA ASN A 4 12.52 6.10 -20.53
C ASN A 4 13.21 5.71 -19.22
N PHE A 5 12.79 6.26 -18.07
CA PHE A 5 13.28 5.87 -16.76
C PHE A 5 13.00 4.39 -16.47
N PHE A 6 11.77 3.91 -16.67
CA PHE A 6 11.43 2.51 -16.45
C PHE A 6 12.16 1.58 -17.41
N ARG A 7 12.24 1.95 -18.70
CA ARG A 7 13.03 1.21 -19.70
C ARG A 7 14.51 1.14 -19.34
N LYS A 8 15.12 2.24 -18.90
CA LYS A 8 16.52 2.27 -18.46
C LYS A 8 16.74 1.46 -17.19
N SER A 9 15.80 1.52 -16.24
CA SER A 9 15.84 0.70 -15.03
C SER A 9 15.83 -0.80 -15.36
N GLU A 10 14.99 -1.22 -16.32
CA GLU A 10 14.96 -2.60 -16.80
C GLU A 10 16.28 -3.00 -17.48
N GLN A 11 16.78 -2.16 -18.41
CA GLN A 11 18.06 -2.40 -19.12
C GLN A 11 19.26 -2.52 -18.18
N LEU A 12 19.26 -1.76 -17.10
CA LEU A 12 20.32 -1.79 -16.07
C LEU A 12 20.10 -2.89 -15.02
N GLY A 13 19.01 -3.63 -15.09
CA GLY A 13 18.67 -4.67 -14.12
C GLY A 13 18.41 -4.11 -12.73
N VAL A 14 17.71 -2.99 -12.63
CA VAL A 14 17.33 -2.41 -11.34
C VAL A 14 16.19 -3.22 -10.70
N ASP A 15 16.41 -3.65 -9.48
CA ASP A 15 15.41 -4.33 -8.67
C ASP A 15 14.58 -3.33 -7.88
N TYR A 16 13.31 -3.18 -8.23
CA TYR A 16 12.35 -2.32 -7.54
C TYR A 16 10.95 -2.93 -7.60
N LEU A 17 10.04 -2.42 -6.77
CA LEU A 17 8.61 -2.69 -6.81
C LEU A 17 7.85 -1.37 -6.84
N LEU A 18 6.87 -1.25 -7.73
CA LEU A 18 5.89 -0.17 -7.68
C LEU A 18 5.00 -0.38 -6.46
N ILE A 19 4.83 0.65 -5.64
CA ILE A 19 4.06 0.61 -4.39
C ILE A 19 3.04 1.76 -4.34
N SER A 20 2.33 1.89 -3.21
CA SER A 20 1.48 3.04 -2.86
C SER A 20 0.38 3.37 -3.87
N GLY A 21 0.26 4.63 -4.27
CA GLY A 21 -0.86 5.18 -5.05
C GLY A 21 -1.01 4.55 -6.43
N GLN A 22 0.06 4.56 -7.24
CA GLN A 22 0.03 3.99 -8.60
C GLN A 22 -0.22 2.47 -8.58
N ALA A 23 0.36 1.73 -7.63
CA ALA A 23 0.03 0.32 -7.46
C ALA A 23 -1.46 0.11 -7.16
N THR A 24 -2.06 1.00 -6.36
CA THR A 24 -3.49 0.97 -6.03
C THR A 24 -4.36 1.20 -7.27
N VAL A 25 -3.95 2.13 -8.15
CA VAL A 25 -4.61 2.39 -9.45
C VAL A 25 -4.53 1.17 -10.35
N LEU A 26 -3.36 0.55 -10.49
CA LEU A 26 -3.18 -0.66 -11.30
C LEU A 26 -4.04 -1.83 -10.80
N TYR A 27 -4.27 -1.94 -9.49
CA TYR A 27 -5.21 -2.93 -8.93
C TYR A 27 -6.68 -2.53 -9.04
N GLY A 28 -7.01 -1.35 -9.57
CA GLY A 28 -8.38 -0.89 -9.75
C GLY A 28 -9.08 -0.48 -8.45
N ALA A 29 -8.33 -0.18 -7.38
CA ALA A 29 -8.88 0.27 -6.10
C ALA A 29 -8.86 1.81 -5.94
N ALA A 30 -8.19 2.53 -6.85
CA ALA A 30 -8.23 3.97 -7.02
C ALA A 30 -8.26 4.33 -8.51
N THR A 31 -8.66 5.56 -8.82
CA THR A 31 -8.75 6.05 -10.21
C THR A 31 -7.54 6.87 -10.63
N PHE A 32 -6.83 7.47 -9.67
CA PHE A 32 -5.72 8.38 -9.94
C PHE A 32 -4.71 8.40 -8.78
N SER A 33 -3.44 8.69 -9.11
CA SER A 33 -2.37 9.04 -8.19
C SER A 33 -1.38 9.97 -8.89
N GLU A 34 -0.93 11.02 -8.22
CA GLU A 34 0.03 11.99 -8.78
C GLU A 34 1.45 11.44 -8.78
N ASP A 35 1.86 10.85 -7.66
CA ASP A 35 3.24 10.44 -7.41
C ASP A 35 3.45 8.98 -7.79
N ILE A 36 4.68 8.67 -8.21
CA ILE A 36 5.16 7.31 -8.39
C ILE A 36 6.00 6.95 -7.17
N ASP A 37 5.58 5.94 -6.44
CA ASP A 37 6.31 5.43 -5.28
C ASP A 37 7.00 4.10 -5.60
N LEU A 38 8.30 3.99 -5.33
CA LEU A 38 9.07 2.77 -5.54
C LEU A 38 9.69 2.25 -4.23
N TRP A 39 9.57 0.96 -4.02
CA TRP A 39 10.39 0.23 -3.07
C TRP A 39 11.63 -0.29 -3.78
N LEU A 40 12.78 0.31 -3.52
CA LEU A 40 14.06 -0.07 -4.09
C LEU A 40 14.74 -1.17 -3.25
N ASN A 41 15.24 -2.22 -3.89
CA ASN A 41 16.11 -3.18 -3.22
C ASN A 41 17.37 -2.45 -2.71
N PRO A 42 17.62 -2.38 -1.38
CA PRO A 42 18.66 -1.53 -0.79
C PRO A 42 20.09 -2.10 -0.90
N VAL A 43 20.31 -3.07 -1.77
CA VAL A 43 21.65 -3.60 -2.06
C VAL A 43 22.46 -2.56 -2.83
N GLU A 44 23.70 -2.31 -2.40
CA GLU A 44 24.54 -1.22 -2.91
C GLU A 44 24.72 -1.23 -4.43
N SER A 45 24.94 -2.41 -5.03
CA SER A 45 25.06 -2.52 -6.49
C SER A 45 23.76 -2.12 -7.21
N ASN A 46 22.60 -2.40 -6.60
CA ASN A 46 21.30 -2.03 -7.13
C ASN A 46 21.07 -0.51 -7.00
N VAL A 47 21.44 0.08 -5.86
CA VAL A 47 21.36 1.52 -5.64
C VAL A 47 22.17 2.28 -6.69
N ARG A 48 23.40 1.81 -7.01
CA ARG A 48 24.22 2.41 -8.08
C ARG A 48 23.57 2.35 -9.46
N ARG A 49 22.97 1.20 -9.83
CA ARG A 49 22.24 1.06 -11.09
C ARG A 49 21.04 2.02 -11.14
N PHE A 50 20.30 2.12 -10.03
CA PHE A 50 19.17 3.04 -9.93
C PHE A 50 19.59 4.51 -10.07
N ILE A 51 20.68 4.94 -9.42
CA ILE A 51 21.24 6.29 -9.58
C ILE A 51 21.63 6.55 -11.04
N THR A 52 22.18 5.55 -11.73
CA THR A 52 22.51 5.67 -13.16
C THR A 52 21.23 5.86 -14.00
N ALA A 53 20.14 5.13 -13.71
CA ALA A 53 18.86 5.31 -14.38
C ALA A 53 18.30 6.72 -14.17
N LEU A 54 18.34 7.23 -12.94
CA LEU A 54 17.91 8.60 -12.60
C LEU A 54 18.70 9.66 -13.40
N ARG A 55 20.02 9.55 -13.41
CA ARG A 55 20.90 10.48 -14.16
C ARG A 55 20.60 10.47 -15.65
N ASN A 56 20.36 9.31 -16.24
CA ASN A 56 20.05 9.17 -17.67
C ASN A 56 18.70 9.79 -18.05
N CYS A 57 17.85 10.10 -17.09
CA CYS A 57 16.55 10.75 -17.28
C CYS A 57 16.52 12.20 -16.78
N GLY A 58 17.67 12.75 -16.37
CA GLY A 58 17.75 14.13 -15.87
C GLY A 58 16.99 14.34 -14.56
N ALA A 59 16.80 13.29 -13.76
CA ALA A 59 16.10 13.39 -12.48
C ALA A 59 16.86 14.28 -11.49
N LEU A 60 16.12 15.13 -10.78
CA LEU A 60 16.65 16.05 -9.78
C LEU A 60 16.00 15.76 -8.41
N TYR A 61 16.74 16.01 -7.34
CA TYR A 61 16.16 16.04 -6.00
C TYR A 61 15.20 17.23 -5.88
N TYR A 62 14.01 16.98 -5.35
CA TYR A 62 13.02 18.04 -5.23
C TYR A 62 12.69 18.40 -3.76
N LYS A 63 12.98 17.49 -2.81
CA LYS A 63 12.93 17.75 -1.37
C LYS A 63 14.32 17.62 -0.77
N LEU A 64 14.57 18.35 0.29
CA LEU A 64 15.82 18.25 1.02
C LEU A 64 15.88 16.90 1.75
N THR A 65 16.62 15.96 1.17
CA THR A 65 16.90 14.62 1.71
C THR A 65 18.41 14.36 1.66
N PRO A 66 18.95 13.44 2.47
CA PRO A 66 20.33 13.03 2.32
C PRO A 66 20.56 12.42 0.93
N PRO A 67 21.81 12.32 0.46
CA PRO A 67 22.11 11.63 -0.79
C PRO A 67 21.60 10.19 -0.77
N LEU A 68 21.02 9.73 -1.90
CA LEU A 68 20.58 8.36 -2.03
C LEU A 68 21.77 7.40 -1.91
N SER A 69 21.77 6.59 -0.88
CA SER A 69 22.79 5.57 -0.60
C SER A 69 22.17 4.36 0.09
N GLY A 70 22.85 3.22 0.04
CA GLY A 70 22.42 2.03 0.77
C GLY A 70 22.37 2.26 2.28
N GLU A 71 23.23 3.12 2.84
CA GLU A 71 23.22 3.50 4.26
C GLU A 71 21.95 4.25 4.62
N HIS A 72 21.63 5.35 3.94
CA HIS A 72 20.44 6.14 4.23
C HIS A 72 19.14 5.37 3.95
N LEU A 73 19.13 4.46 2.95
CA LEU A 73 18.01 3.54 2.76
C LEU A 73 17.82 2.60 3.97
N ARG A 74 18.91 2.06 4.56
CA ARG A 74 18.83 1.23 5.79
C ARG A 74 18.33 2.03 7.00
N ARG A 75 18.61 3.32 7.06
CA ARG A 75 18.05 4.26 8.06
C ARG A 75 16.59 4.61 7.79
N ARG A 76 15.97 4.01 6.76
CA ARG A 76 14.57 4.16 6.36
C ARG A 76 14.21 5.56 5.86
N HIS A 77 15.18 6.31 5.37
CA HIS A 77 14.90 7.59 4.74
C HIS A 77 14.16 7.39 3.42
N GLY A 78 13.24 8.32 3.11
CA GLY A 78 12.63 8.46 1.80
C GLY A 78 13.41 9.46 0.95
N PHE A 79 13.42 9.25 -0.34
CA PHE A 79 14.09 10.10 -1.32
C PHE A 79 13.09 10.57 -2.34
N HIS A 80 13.15 11.84 -2.70
CA HIS A 80 12.15 12.50 -3.51
C HIS A 80 12.82 13.13 -4.73
N PHE A 81 12.40 12.69 -5.91
CA PHE A 81 12.91 13.16 -7.18
C PHE A 81 11.79 13.74 -8.03
N VAL A 82 12.16 14.65 -8.92
CA VAL A 82 11.36 15.03 -10.07
C VAL A 82 12.06 14.56 -11.33
N ILE A 83 11.31 13.98 -12.24
CA ILE A 83 11.74 13.64 -13.59
C ILE A 83 11.06 14.63 -14.53
N PRO A 84 11.84 15.48 -15.25
CA PRO A 84 11.26 16.40 -16.23
C PRO A 84 10.53 15.61 -17.34
N GLU A 85 9.40 16.14 -17.81
CA GLU A 85 8.67 15.66 -18.97
C GLU A 85 8.73 16.70 -20.11
N THR A 86 7.93 16.55 -21.14
CA THR A 86 7.85 17.52 -22.23
C THR A 86 7.16 18.81 -21.76
N GLY A 87 7.71 19.95 -22.16
CA GLY A 87 7.20 21.26 -21.70
C GLY A 87 7.63 21.57 -20.28
N SER A 88 6.71 22.04 -19.44
CA SER A 88 6.92 22.36 -18.02
C SER A 88 6.45 21.26 -17.08
N GLU A 89 6.00 20.13 -17.59
CA GLU A 89 5.49 19.03 -16.77
C GLU A 89 6.61 18.29 -16.07
N VAL A 90 6.33 17.77 -14.88
CA VAL A 90 7.25 16.95 -14.11
C VAL A 90 6.50 15.76 -13.50
N VAL A 91 7.19 14.65 -13.34
CA VAL A 91 6.70 13.48 -12.60
C VAL A 91 7.43 13.38 -11.28
N PHE A 92 6.67 13.29 -10.19
CA PHE A 92 7.22 13.06 -8.87
C PHE A 92 7.49 11.57 -8.66
N LEU A 93 8.71 11.27 -8.20
CA LEU A 93 9.18 9.91 -7.94
C LEU A 93 9.69 9.81 -6.51
N ASP A 94 8.99 9.07 -5.68
CA ASP A 94 9.35 8.81 -4.30
C ASP A 94 9.96 7.41 -4.15
N VAL A 95 11.04 7.30 -3.39
CA VAL A 95 11.81 6.06 -3.26
C VAL A 95 12.07 5.74 -1.80
N MET A 96 11.86 4.50 -1.41
CA MET A 96 12.23 3.97 -0.09
C MET A 96 12.85 2.58 -0.19
N GLY A 97 13.68 2.22 0.80
CA GLY A 97 14.33 0.90 0.85
C GLY A 97 13.71 -0.06 1.86
N PHE A 98 13.04 0.47 2.88
CA PHE A 98 12.46 -0.32 3.98
C PHE A 98 11.08 0.24 4.36
N PRO A 99 10.05 -0.04 3.57
CA PRO A 99 8.70 0.39 3.90
C PRO A 99 8.20 -0.32 5.18
N PRO A 100 7.30 0.33 5.95
CA PRO A 100 6.80 -0.21 7.21
C PRO A 100 5.89 -1.42 7.02
N ARG A 101 5.80 -2.28 8.04
CA ARG A 101 4.79 -3.36 8.18
C ARG A 101 4.84 -4.48 7.13
N VAL A 102 5.81 -4.47 6.26
CA VAL A 102 6.06 -5.52 5.25
C VAL A 102 7.37 -6.25 5.55
N GLY A 103 7.54 -7.42 4.95
CA GLY A 103 8.73 -8.24 5.10
C GLY A 103 9.96 -7.71 4.35
N SER A 104 10.86 -8.60 3.98
CA SER A 104 12.02 -8.25 3.16
C SER A 104 11.62 -7.98 1.70
N PHE A 105 12.44 -7.20 0.99
CA PHE A 105 12.27 -6.98 -0.45
C PHE A 105 12.17 -8.31 -1.23
N ALA A 106 13.02 -9.27 -0.91
CA ALA A 106 13.02 -10.59 -1.55
C ALA A 106 11.70 -11.36 -1.33
N SER A 107 11.10 -11.23 -0.15
CA SER A 107 9.78 -11.83 0.13
C SER A 107 8.68 -11.15 -0.67
N ALA A 108 8.66 -9.83 -0.69
CA ALA A 108 7.68 -9.04 -1.44
C ALA A 108 7.81 -9.27 -2.96
N LEU A 109 9.04 -9.36 -3.48
CA LEU A 109 9.30 -9.65 -4.89
C LEU A 109 8.72 -11.01 -5.32
N LYS A 110 8.80 -12.05 -4.48
CA LYS A 110 8.19 -13.36 -4.76
C LYS A 110 6.67 -13.30 -4.89
N GLN A 111 6.03 -12.34 -4.23
CA GLN A 111 4.57 -12.16 -4.25
C GLN A 111 4.12 -11.03 -5.18
N SER A 112 5.07 -10.34 -5.83
CA SER A 112 4.81 -9.26 -6.76
C SER A 112 4.17 -9.77 -8.05
N GLN A 113 3.55 -8.86 -8.78
CA GLN A 113 2.95 -9.14 -10.07
C GLN A 113 3.52 -8.18 -11.12
N LYS A 114 3.78 -8.69 -12.32
CA LYS A 114 4.10 -7.84 -13.46
C LYS A 114 2.81 -7.28 -14.02
N MET A 115 2.60 -5.98 -13.88
CA MET A 115 1.39 -5.30 -14.32
C MET A 115 1.68 -4.37 -15.50
N ARG A 116 0.75 -4.35 -16.46
CA ARG A 116 0.84 -3.42 -17.60
C ARG A 116 0.38 -2.03 -17.15
N SER A 117 1.20 -1.02 -17.40
CA SER A 117 0.93 0.39 -17.16
C SER A 117 1.12 1.19 -18.45
N ALA A 118 0.86 2.50 -18.41
CA ALA A 118 1.20 3.41 -19.50
C ALA A 118 2.72 3.47 -19.77
N TRP A 119 3.55 3.09 -18.79
CA TRP A 119 5.01 3.15 -18.87
C TRP A 119 5.67 1.79 -19.17
N GLY A 120 4.90 0.79 -19.57
CA GLY A 120 5.36 -0.57 -19.84
C GLY A 120 4.88 -1.59 -18.78
N VAL A 121 5.58 -2.71 -18.71
CA VAL A 121 5.29 -3.79 -17.73
C VAL A 121 6.14 -3.57 -16.48
N ILE A 122 5.50 -3.28 -15.36
CA ILE A 122 6.17 -2.87 -14.12
C ILE A 122 5.96 -3.90 -13.02
N PRO A 123 7.04 -4.32 -12.30
CA PRO A 123 6.90 -5.16 -11.12
C PRO A 123 6.18 -4.39 -10.01
N THR A 124 5.00 -4.86 -9.65
CA THR A 124 4.11 -4.20 -8.69
C THR A 124 3.96 -5.06 -7.44
N ILE A 125 4.02 -4.46 -6.28
CA ILE A 125 3.87 -5.13 -4.98
C ILE A 125 2.56 -5.94 -4.91
N GLY A 126 2.58 -7.09 -4.24
CA GLY A 126 1.36 -7.87 -4.02
C GLY A 126 0.33 -7.14 -3.16
N ILE A 127 -0.97 -7.39 -3.43
CA ILE A 127 -2.07 -6.67 -2.75
C ILE A 127 -1.98 -6.77 -1.22
N ARG A 128 -1.57 -7.91 -0.67
CA ARG A 128 -1.47 -8.08 0.79
C ARG A 128 -0.45 -7.15 1.42
N ASP A 129 0.72 -7.03 0.82
CA ASP A 129 1.76 -6.10 1.27
C ASP A 129 1.31 -4.65 1.01
N LEU A 130 0.64 -4.37 -0.12
CA LEU A 130 0.10 -3.04 -0.41
C LEU A 130 -0.95 -2.60 0.64
N VAL A 131 -1.81 -3.51 1.10
CA VAL A 131 -2.75 -3.27 2.21
C VAL A 131 -2.00 -2.87 3.48
N GLU A 132 -0.89 -3.53 3.82
CA GLU A 132 -0.09 -3.18 4.98
C GLU A 132 0.57 -1.79 4.83
N LEU A 133 1.06 -1.46 3.64
CA LEU A 133 1.65 -0.14 3.36
C LEU A 133 0.63 1.00 3.44
N LYS A 134 -0.62 0.72 3.09
CA LYS A 134 -1.72 1.70 3.11
C LYS A 134 -2.27 2.01 4.51
N LYS A 135 -1.85 1.32 5.56
CA LYS A 135 -2.22 1.60 6.96
C LYS A 135 -1.47 2.83 7.50
N THR A 136 -1.69 3.97 6.88
CA THR A 136 -0.99 5.23 7.17
C THR A 136 -1.78 6.12 8.14
N GLN A 137 -1.28 7.34 8.36
CA GLN A 137 -1.99 8.36 9.14
C GLN A 137 -3.18 8.97 8.39
N ARG A 138 -3.27 8.79 7.07
CA ARG A 138 -4.31 9.36 6.21
C ARG A 138 -5.59 8.55 6.32
N ILE A 139 -6.69 9.22 6.67
CA ILE A 139 -7.99 8.55 6.85
C ILE A 139 -8.54 8.02 5.51
N GLU A 140 -8.25 8.71 4.42
CA GLU A 140 -8.65 8.36 3.06
C GLU A 140 -8.04 7.06 2.52
N ASP A 141 -6.96 6.56 3.13
CA ASP A 141 -6.37 5.29 2.75
C ASP A 141 -7.23 4.07 3.17
N TYR A 142 -8.02 4.18 4.23
CA TYR A 142 -8.75 3.03 4.79
C TYR A 142 -9.92 2.52 3.92
N PRO A 143 -10.74 3.38 3.28
CA PRO A 143 -11.67 2.91 2.25
C PRO A 143 -10.96 2.23 1.07
N ILE A 144 -9.80 2.71 0.67
CA ILE A 144 -8.98 2.11 -0.39
C ILE A 144 -8.50 0.71 0.02
N ILE A 145 -8.07 0.52 1.28
CA ILE A 145 -7.71 -0.80 1.81
C ILE A 145 -8.88 -1.77 1.66
N SER A 146 -10.10 -1.37 2.03
CA SER A 146 -11.29 -2.22 1.89
C SER A 146 -11.52 -2.65 0.43
N LYS A 147 -11.36 -1.73 -0.53
CA LYS A 147 -11.45 -2.03 -1.97
C LYS A 147 -10.34 -2.98 -2.43
N LEU A 148 -9.10 -2.80 -1.98
CA LEU A 148 -7.97 -3.71 -2.27
C LEU A 148 -8.25 -5.13 -1.77
N VAL A 149 -8.82 -5.28 -0.57
CA VAL A 149 -9.22 -6.58 -0.02
C VAL A 149 -10.22 -7.26 -0.95
N ARG A 150 -11.28 -6.56 -1.36
CA ARG A 150 -12.28 -7.09 -2.30
C ARG A 150 -11.65 -7.46 -3.65
N GLN A 151 -10.77 -6.61 -4.17
CA GLN A 151 -10.09 -6.86 -5.44
C GLN A 151 -9.22 -8.13 -5.35
N TRP A 152 -8.55 -8.36 -4.23
CA TRP A 152 -7.78 -9.58 -4.01
C TRP A 152 -8.66 -10.83 -4.09
N PHE A 153 -9.86 -10.80 -3.50
CA PHE A 153 -10.80 -11.91 -3.59
C PHE A 153 -11.35 -12.12 -5.00
N ARG A 154 -11.62 -11.03 -5.74
CA ARG A 154 -12.13 -11.09 -7.13
C ARG A 154 -11.12 -11.69 -8.11
N THR A 155 -9.84 -11.40 -7.93
CA THR A 155 -8.77 -11.83 -8.86
C THR A 155 -8.16 -13.18 -8.49
N ARG A 156 -8.48 -13.71 -7.32
CA ARG A 156 -7.95 -14.97 -6.84
C ARG A 156 -8.59 -16.17 -7.58
N LYS A 157 -7.74 -17.06 -8.12
CA LYS A 157 -8.20 -18.30 -8.78
C LYS A 157 -8.49 -19.43 -7.78
N ALA A 158 -7.77 -19.49 -6.67
CA ALA A 158 -7.92 -20.54 -5.67
C ALA A 158 -9.05 -20.23 -4.69
N ARG A 159 -9.74 -21.28 -4.20
CA ARG A 159 -10.76 -21.13 -3.16
C ARG A 159 -10.16 -20.48 -1.90
N PRO A 160 -10.82 -19.46 -1.30
CA PRO A 160 -10.34 -18.82 -0.09
C PRO A 160 -10.27 -19.80 1.09
N THR A 161 -9.24 -19.65 1.92
CA THR A 161 -9.04 -20.40 3.15
C THR A 161 -9.59 -19.61 4.36
N PRO A 162 -9.79 -20.26 5.53
CA PRO A 162 -10.13 -19.55 6.77
C PRO A 162 -9.18 -18.41 7.10
N ARG A 163 -7.88 -18.58 6.83
CA ARG A 163 -6.86 -17.53 7.02
C ARG A 163 -7.08 -16.33 6.10
N ASP A 164 -7.55 -16.56 4.88
CA ASP A 164 -7.85 -15.48 3.93
C ASP A 164 -9.07 -14.68 4.39
N TYR A 165 -10.10 -15.34 4.89
CA TYR A 165 -11.27 -14.68 5.44
C TYR A 165 -10.92 -13.84 6.68
N ARG A 166 -10.13 -14.38 7.61
CA ARG A 166 -9.65 -13.61 8.77
C ARG A 166 -8.90 -12.36 8.32
N TRP A 167 -7.95 -12.50 7.39
CA TRP A 167 -7.21 -11.37 6.84
C TRP A 167 -8.16 -10.32 6.23
N ALA A 168 -9.18 -10.73 5.46
CA ALA A 168 -10.14 -9.79 4.90
C ALA A 168 -10.92 -9.04 5.98
N LEU A 169 -11.51 -9.77 6.93
CA LEU A 169 -12.29 -9.20 8.02
C LEU A 169 -11.48 -8.26 8.91
N GLU A 170 -10.17 -8.45 8.98
CA GLU A 170 -9.24 -7.57 9.66
C GLU A 170 -8.90 -6.31 8.88
N ASN A 171 -9.07 -6.30 7.56
CA ASN A 171 -8.64 -5.23 6.68
C ASN A 171 -9.81 -4.54 5.92
N ILE A 172 -11.04 -4.81 6.30
CA ILE A 172 -12.22 -4.05 5.85
C ILE A 172 -12.57 -3.01 6.93
N PHE A 173 -12.53 -1.73 6.56
CA PHE A 173 -12.68 -0.58 7.45
C PHE A 173 -13.93 0.27 7.16
N VAL A 174 -14.79 -0.18 6.25
CA VAL A 174 -16.05 0.48 5.88
C VAL A 174 -17.19 -0.50 6.10
N ALA A 175 -18.23 -0.11 6.85
CA ALA A 175 -19.34 -0.99 7.24
C ALA A 175 -20.10 -1.51 6.02
N GLN A 176 -20.31 -0.67 5.00
CA GLN A 176 -20.94 -1.09 3.75
C GLN A 176 -20.09 -2.17 3.04
N GLU A 177 -18.79 -1.94 2.88
CA GLU A 177 -17.86 -2.88 2.24
C GLU A 177 -17.79 -4.21 3.00
N PHE A 178 -17.88 -4.16 4.33
CA PHE A 178 -18.00 -5.34 5.18
C PHE A 178 -19.28 -6.11 4.88
N GLY A 179 -20.42 -5.41 4.79
CA GLY A 179 -21.70 -6.02 4.47
C GLY A 179 -21.69 -6.73 3.13
N GLU A 180 -21.24 -6.05 2.08
CA GLU A 180 -21.11 -6.60 0.73
C GLU A 180 -20.17 -7.81 0.69
N PHE A 181 -19.04 -7.74 1.40
CA PHE A 181 -18.09 -8.84 1.49
C PHE A 181 -18.70 -10.09 2.12
N VAL A 182 -19.40 -9.93 3.25
CA VAL A 182 -20.01 -11.05 3.98
C VAL A 182 -21.16 -11.67 3.19
N GLN A 183 -21.95 -10.88 2.46
CA GLN A 183 -23.00 -11.40 1.58
C GLN A 183 -22.42 -12.22 0.43
N GLN A 184 -21.30 -11.79 -0.16
CA GLN A 184 -20.60 -12.52 -1.22
C GLN A 184 -19.85 -13.76 -0.68
N HIS A 185 -19.44 -13.74 0.58
CA HIS A 185 -18.64 -14.77 1.25
C HIS A 185 -19.24 -15.15 2.61
N PRO A 186 -20.41 -15.79 2.68
CA PRO A 186 -21.10 -16.11 3.95
C PRO A 186 -20.23 -16.94 4.91
N ASP A 187 -19.41 -17.84 4.38
CA ASP A 187 -18.50 -18.67 5.18
C ASP A 187 -17.49 -17.84 5.99
N SER A 188 -17.22 -16.60 5.59
CA SER A 188 -16.32 -15.69 6.30
C SER A 188 -16.79 -15.40 7.73
N LEU A 189 -18.09 -15.44 8.01
CA LEU A 189 -18.61 -15.19 9.36
C LEU A 189 -18.12 -16.20 10.40
N ARG A 190 -17.75 -17.41 10.00
CA ARG A 190 -17.19 -18.43 10.90
C ARG A 190 -15.87 -17.99 11.53
N GLU A 191 -15.19 -17.03 10.89
CA GLU A 191 -13.92 -16.48 11.37
C GLU A 191 -14.10 -15.31 12.37
N LEU A 192 -15.33 -14.85 12.61
CA LEU A 192 -15.64 -13.86 13.63
C LEU A 192 -16.18 -14.56 14.89
N PRO A 193 -15.72 -14.19 16.09
CA PRO A 193 -16.29 -14.69 17.33
C PRO A 193 -17.78 -14.36 17.44
N VAL A 194 -18.60 -15.35 17.84
CA VAL A 194 -20.06 -15.13 18.01
C VAL A 194 -20.34 -14.03 19.04
N ARG A 195 -19.53 -13.95 20.11
CA ARG A 195 -19.58 -12.89 21.13
C ARG A 195 -18.59 -11.76 20.81
N ASP A 196 -18.64 -11.28 19.58
CA ASP A 196 -17.80 -10.16 19.13
C ASP A 196 -18.38 -8.82 19.64
N ASN A 197 -17.62 -8.14 20.46
CA ASN A 197 -17.99 -6.81 20.99
C ASN A 197 -18.07 -5.73 19.89
N SER A 198 -17.53 -5.99 18.70
CA SER A 198 -17.63 -5.06 17.55
C SER A 198 -19.05 -4.99 16.96
N GLY A 199 -19.85 -6.00 17.15
CA GLY A 199 -21.15 -6.16 16.48
C GLY A 199 -21.10 -6.71 15.05
N ARG A 200 -19.90 -6.95 14.48
CA ARG A 200 -19.72 -7.39 13.09
C ARG A 200 -20.35 -8.74 12.81
N HIS A 201 -20.18 -9.72 13.71
CA HIS A 201 -20.83 -11.03 13.56
C HIS A 201 -22.36 -10.90 13.50
N LYS A 202 -22.95 -10.08 14.40
CA LYS A 202 -24.41 -9.85 14.44
C LYS A 202 -24.89 -9.14 13.17
N LEU A 203 -24.16 -8.12 12.71
CA LEU A 203 -24.47 -7.41 11.47
C LEU A 203 -24.42 -8.35 10.25
N GLY A 204 -23.34 -9.09 10.09
CA GLY A 204 -23.18 -10.03 8.97
C GLY A 204 -24.24 -11.13 8.95
N LYS A 205 -24.59 -11.69 10.13
CA LYS A 205 -25.66 -12.69 10.24
C LYS A 205 -27.01 -12.12 9.77
N ARG A 206 -27.37 -10.91 10.21
CA ARG A 206 -28.65 -10.28 9.80
C ARG A 206 -28.67 -9.98 8.28
N LEU A 207 -27.53 -9.55 7.72
CA LEU A 207 -27.41 -9.32 6.28
C LEU A 207 -27.62 -10.60 5.45
N ILE A 208 -27.01 -11.72 5.87
CA ILE A 208 -27.17 -13.01 5.18
C ILE A 208 -28.62 -13.52 5.30
N GLU A 209 -29.25 -13.34 6.47
CA GLU A 209 -30.63 -13.77 6.75
C GLU A 209 -31.66 -12.81 6.16
N GLY A 210 -31.30 -11.73 5.47
CA GLY A 210 -32.23 -10.73 4.93
C GLY A 210 -33.07 -10.00 5.99
N LYS A 211 -32.56 -9.92 7.24
CA LYS A 211 -33.27 -9.29 8.35
C LYS A 211 -33.01 -7.79 8.39
N GLU A 212 -33.99 -7.03 8.85
CA GLU A 212 -33.83 -5.60 9.11
C GLU A 212 -32.61 -5.31 10.00
N ILE A 213 -31.85 -4.27 9.66
CA ILE A 213 -30.63 -3.89 10.36
C ILE A 213 -30.87 -2.58 11.11
N PRO A 214 -30.87 -2.60 12.45
CA PRO A 214 -31.01 -1.38 13.22
C PRO A 214 -29.81 -0.44 13.02
N ASP A 215 -30.04 0.86 12.86
CA ASP A 215 -28.99 1.89 12.75
C ASP A 215 -28.00 1.85 13.92
N SER A 216 -28.51 1.54 15.12
CA SER A 216 -27.66 1.38 16.32
C SER A 216 -26.60 0.29 16.18
N LEU A 217 -26.89 -0.78 15.40
CA LEU A 217 -25.95 -1.86 15.13
C LEU A 217 -24.92 -1.42 14.10
N VAL A 218 -25.32 -0.73 13.03
CA VAL A 218 -24.41 -0.15 12.03
C VAL A 218 -23.47 0.82 12.72
N GLY A 219 -23.98 1.79 13.48
CA GLY A 219 -23.18 2.75 14.21
C GLY A 219 -22.23 2.11 15.25
N LYS A 220 -22.58 0.97 15.82
CA LYS A 220 -21.67 0.19 16.69
C LYS A 220 -20.48 -0.34 15.90
N VAL A 221 -20.72 -0.93 14.72
CA VAL A 221 -19.66 -1.46 13.85
C VAL A 221 -18.74 -0.34 13.35
N GLU A 222 -19.31 0.77 12.93
CA GLU A 222 -18.56 1.95 12.48
C GLU A 222 -17.66 2.51 13.58
N ARG A 223 -18.17 2.69 14.78
CA ARG A 223 -17.35 3.14 15.94
C ARG A 223 -16.19 2.18 16.22
N TRP A 224 -16.42 0.88 16.13
CA TRP A 224 -15.36 -0.11 16.31
C TRP A 224 -14.29 0.01 15.20
N MET A 225 -14.71 0.14 13.93
CA MET A 225 -13.81 0.32 12.79
C MET A 225 -12.99 1.61 12.96
N HIS A 226 -13.64 2.70 13.34
CA HIS A 226 -12.98 3.99 13.57
C HIS A 226 -11.92 3.90 14.68
N ALA A 227 -12.26 3.29 15.80
CA ALA A 227 -11.29 3.08 16.90
C ALA A 227 -10.09 2.23 16.47
N ARG A 228 -10.30 1.25 15.57
CA ARG A 228 -9.23 0.45 14.99
C ARG A 228 -8.34 1.28 14.04
N ILE A 229 -8.94 2.12 13.20
CA ILE A 229 -8.21 3.07 12.34
C ILE A 229 -7.32 3.97 13.20
N GLN A 230 -7.85 4.57 14.26
CA GLN A 230 -7.08 5.45 15.16
C GLN A 230 -5.85 4.74 15.75
N LYS A 231 -5.98 3.47 16.16
CA LYS A 231 -4.84 2.68 16.65
C LYS A 231 -3.76 2.49 15.56
N LEU A 232 -4.17 2.20 14.32
CA LEU A 232 -3.24 2.04 13.20
C LEU A 232 -2.55 3.35 12.83
N GLN A 233 -3.27 4.45 12.81
CA GLN A 233 -2.71 5.79 12.61
C GLN A 233 -1.71 6.17 13.69
N GLN A 234 -2.00 5.84 14.94
CA GLN A 234 -1.08 6.08 16.06
C GLN A 234 0.20 5.24 15.92
N ALA A 235 0.06 3.96 15.56
CA ALA A 235 1.21 3.09 15.32
C ALA A 235 2.09 3.61 14.17
N ASP A 236 1.49 4.14 13.11
CA ASP A 236 2.22 4.73 11.99
C ASP A 236 2.97 6.01 12.42
N ARG A 237 2.35 6.90 13.20
CA ARG A 237 3.02 8.08 13.78
C ARG A 237 4.22 7.70 14.64
N ILE A 238 4.10 6.67 15.47
CA ILE A 238 5.19 6.18 16.32
C ILE A 238 6.34 5.65 15.45
N TYR A 239 6.03 4.90 14.39
CA TYR A 239 7.03 4.38 13.47
C TYR A 239 7.84 5.49 12.79
N TRP A 240 7.18 6.55 12.29
CA TRP A 240 7.85 7.62 11.55
C TRP A 240 8.59 8.62 12.42
N ARG A 241 8.24 8.76 13.71
CA ARG A 241 8.83 9.76 14.63
C ARG A 241 10.36 9.73 14.66
N PRO A 242 11.05 8.60 14.88
CA PRO A 242 12.52 8.57 14.91
C PRO A 242 13.14 8.91 13.56
N ILE A 243 12.54 8.49 12.45
CA ILE A 243 13.03 8.76 11.10
C ILE A 243 12.96 10.26 10.79
N VAL A 244 11.84 10.89 11.13
CA VAL A 244 11.67 12.35 10.98
C VAL A 244 12.63 13.12 11.89
N SER A 245 12.87 12.65 13.11
CA SER A 245 13.85 13.25 14.02
C SER A 245 15.27 13.19 13.45
N ASP A 246 15.65 12.03 12.91
CA ASP A 246 16.95 11.83 12.27
C ASP A 246 17.13 12.75 11.05
N LEU A 247 16.11 12.88 10.19
CA LEU A 247 16.14 13.82 9.07
C LEU A 247 16.31 15.28 9.50
N LYS A 248 15.71 15.68 10.62
CA LYS A 248 15.88 17.03 11.18
C LYS A 248 17.32 17.30 11.62
N GLN A 249 17.98 16.30 12.22
CA GLN A 249 19.38 16.42 12.63
C GLN A 249 20.36 16.53 11.44
N LEU A 250 20.04 15.86 10.33
CA LEU A 250 20.85 15.97 9.11
C LEU A 250 20.71 17.34 8.41
N ARG A 251 19.74 18.16 8.82
CA ARG A 251 19.49 19.51 8.29
C ARG A 251 20.07 20.64 9.17
N ALA A 252 20.43 20.32 10.41
CA ALA A 252 21.04 21.24 11.35
C ALA A 252 22.55 21.31 11.15
#